data_861ab812e5717e0fda1cf1d79b82c8f8
#
_entry.id   861ab812e5717e0fda1cf1d79b82c8f8
#
_cell.length_a   1.000
_cell.length_b   1.000
_cell.length_c   1.000
_cell.angle_alpha   90.00
_cell.angle_beta   90.00
_cell.angle_gamma   90.00
#
_symmetry.space_group_name_H-M   'P 1'
#
loop_
_entity.id
_entity.type
_entity.pdbx_description
1 polymer ?
#
loop_
_entity_poly.entity_id
_entity_poly.type
_entity_poly.pdbx_seq_one_letter_code
_entity_poly.pdbx_strand_id
1 'polypeptide(L)'
;MGHRRLEVDGVSKRYGETVALDAMTFDVHAGEIFGFVGSNGAGKTTTMRIALGVLAADAGEVRWDGAPVTHRTRNRIGYMPEERGLYPRMRAGEQLEYLARLHGLSRSEASRATRQWTERLGVASRIGDEVQKLSLGNQQRVQLAAALVHDPEILVLDEPFSGLDPVAVDVMSQVLRDKADAGVPVIFSSHQLELVERLCDRVGIVRSGAMVACGAVGELRSGGAERILVDAPQAPPGWAAGLPGVTVVGDATGPTLLELAPGADDQAVLRAALATGPVREFARRLPSLTDLFRHVVSNEHTEHTEHVEDTGGTAA
;
A
#
# COMPACT_ATOMS: atom_id res chain seq x y z
N MET A 1 16.30 -24.11 -1.35
CA MET A 1 16.52 -22.82 -0.66
C MET A 1 15.19 -22.45 -0.05
N GLY A 2 15.08 -22.37 1.28
CA GLY A 2 13.86 -21.96 1.96
C GLY A 2 13.51 -20.53 1.50
N HIS A 3 12.27 -20.34 1.07
CA HIS A 3 11.79 -19.01 0.70
C HIS A 3 11.60 -18.23 1.99
N ARG A 4 12.56 -17.34 2.32
CA ARG A 4 12.45 -16.44 3.48
C ARG A 4 11.14 -15.66 3.37
N ARG A 5 10.34 -15.67 4.43
CA ARG A 5 9.08 -14.93 4.48
C ARG A 5 8.78 -14.42 5.89
N LEU A 6 8.14 -13.28 5.95
CA LEU A 6 7.50 -12.78 7.16
C LEU A 6 6.05 -13.29 7.15
N GLU A 7 5.65 -13.95 8.23
CA GLU A 7 4.31 -14.49 8.41
C GLU A 7 3.64 -13.78 9.58
N VAL A 8 2.44 -13.29 9.36
CA VAL A 8 1.53 -12.76 10.38
C VAL A 8 0.34 -13.69 10.41
N ASP A 9 0.14 -14.39 11.51
CA ASP A 9 -0.81 -15.50 11.62
C ASP A 9 -1.81 -15.27 12.76
N GLY A 10 -3.07 -14.98 12.42
CA GLY A 10 -4.18 -14.80 13.34
C GLY A 10 -4.00 -13.69 14.37
N VAL A 11 -3.22 -12.64 14.02
CA VAL A 11 -2.86 -11.58 14.98
C VAL A 11 -4.07 -10.74 15.34
N SER A 12 -4.38 -10.69 16.64
CA SER A 12 -5.47 -9.87 17.18
C SER A 12 -4.94 -8.90 18.24
N LYS A 13 -5.60 -7.71 18.34
CA LYS A 13 -5.24 -6.66 19.28
C LYS A 13 -6.44 -5.85 19.71
N ARG A 14 -6.57 -5.61 21.01
CA ARG A 14 -7.60 -4.75 21.60
C ARG A 14 -6.98 -3.65 22.45
N TYR A 15 -7.65 -2.50 22.46
CA TYR A 15 -7.36 -1.38 23.36
C TYR A 15 -8.64 -1.03 24.10
N GLY A 16 -8.77 -1.55 25.32
CA GLY A 16 -10.03 -1.49 26.07
C GLY A 16 -11.15 -2.22 25.30
N GLU A 17 -12.21 -1.51 24.95
CA GLU A 17 -13.33 -2.06 24.16
C GLU A 17 -13.09 -2.03 22.65
N THR A 18 -12.09 -1.26 22.17
CA THR A 18 -11.82 -1.12 20.74
C THR A 18 -11.01 -2.30 20.22
N VAL A 19 -11.53 -3.00 19.22
CA VAL A 19 -10.80 -4.02 18.44
C VAL A 19 -9.95 -3.30 17.40
N ALA A 20 -8.64 -3.31 17.56
CA ALA A 20 -7.71 -2.71 16.64
C ALA A 20 -7.28 -3.68 15.53
N LEU A 21 -7.19 -4.99 15.86
CA LEU A 21 -6.94 -6.07 14.91
C LEU A 21 -7.81 -7.28 15.27
N ASP A 22 -8.35 -7.92 14.23
CA ASP A 22 -9.15 -9.12 14.32
C ASP A 22 -8.59 -10.19 13.38
N ALA A 23 -7.91 -11.18 13.95
CA ALA A 23 -7.33 -12.35 13.27
C ALA A 23 -6.53 -12.02 11.99
N MET A 24 -5.76 -10.91 12.01
CA MET A 24 -4.97 -10.45 10.86
C MET A 24 -4.01 -11.54 10.40
N THR A 25 -4.14 -11.96 9.13
CA THR A 25 -3.34 -13.04 8.56
C THR A 25 -2.86 -12.67 7.16
N PHE A 26 -1.54 -12.70 6.94
CA PHE A 26 -0.88 -12.55 5.64
C PHE A 26 0.58 -12.97 5.73
N ASP A 27 1.22 -13.10 4.58
CA ASP A 27 2.66 -13.34 4.49
C ASP A 27 3.30 -12.41 3.46
N VAL A 28 4.62 -12.20 3.58
CA VAL A 28 5.41 -11.40 2.64
C VAL A 28 6.70 -12.15 2.33
N HIS A 29 6.93 -12.43 1.06
CA HIS A 29 8.05 -13.23 0.60
C HIS A 29 9.30 -12.39 0.34
N ALA A 30 10.46 -13.05 0.42
CA ALA A 30 11.72 -12.46 -0.01
C ALA A 30 11.63 -12.01 -1.48
N GLY A 31 12.07 -10.78 -1.74
CA GLY A 31 12.00 -10.21 -3.09
C GLY A 31 10.65 -9.57 -3.46
N GLU A 32 9.73 -9.52 -2.52
CA GLU A 32 8.39 -8.97 -2.72
C GLU A 32 8.25 -7.58 -2.12
N ILE A 33 7.54 -6.69 -2.82
CA ILE A 33 7.01 -5.44 -2.28
C ILE A 33 5.52 -5.65 -1.99
N PHE A 34 5.17 -5.62 -0.72
CA PHE A 34 3.81 -5.79 -0.22
C PHE A 34 3.22 -4.45 0.23
N GLY A 35 2.15 -4.03 -0.43
CA GLY A 35 1.40 -2.82 -0.08
C GLY A 35 0.32 -3.12 0.96
N PHE A 36 0.33 -2.39 2.08
CA PHE A 36 -0.65 -2.52 3.15
C PHE A 36 -1.60 -1.32 3.13
N VAL A 37 -2.80 -1.51 2.58
CA VAL A 37 -3.73 -0.44 2.23
C VAL A 37 -4.94 -0.44 3.15
N GLY A 38 -5.40 0.75 3.51
CA GLY A 38 -6.60 0.93 4.34
C GLY A 38 -6.76 2.38 4.79
N SER A 39 -7.95 2.75 5.25
CA SER A 39 -8.21 4.05 5.85
C SER A 39 -7.39 4.28 7.12
N ASN A 40 -7.35 5.52 7.59
CA ASN A 40 -6.76 5.80 8.90
C ASN A 40 -7.56 5.08 9.99
N GLY A 41 -6.85 4.48 10.96
CA GLY A 41 -7.48 3.66 12.00
C GLY A 41 -7.81 2.22 11.58
N ALA A 42 -7.55 1.81 10.33
CA ALA A 42 -7.82 0.43 9.88
C ALA A 42 -6.96 -0.66 10.55
N GLY A 43 -5.93 -0.28 11.33
CA GLY A 43 -5.05 -1.23 12.02
C GLY A 43 -3.66 -1.37 11.38
N LYS A 44 -3.33 -0.64 10.31
CA LYS A 44 -2.04 -0.75 9.59
C LYS A 44 -0.83 -0.58 10.50
N THR A 45 -0.71 0.56 11.17
CA THR A 45 0.40 0.86 12.10
C THR A 45 0.46 -0.13 13.27
N THR A 46 -0.69 -0.56 13.80
CA THR A 46 -0.76 -1.57 14.86
C THR A 46 -0.18 -2.90 14.39
N THR A 47 -0.55 -3.36 13.20
CA THR A 47 -0.02 -4.59 12.59
C THR A 47 1.49 -4.49 12.40
N MET A 48 1.99 -3.38 11.86
CA MET A 48 3.43 -3.17 11.67
C MET A 48 4.20 -3.17 12.99
N ARG A 49 3.69 -2.51 14.03
CA ARG A 49 4.30 -2.51 15.36
C ARG A 49 4.34 -3.89 16.01
N ILE A 50 3.33 -4.73 15.74
CA ILE A 50 3.35 -6.13 16.20
C ILE A 50 4.33 -6.95 15.36
N ALA A 51 4.36 -6.78 14.04
CA ALA A 51 5.32 -7.45 13.17
C ALA A 51 6.77 -7.13 13.55
N LEU A 52 7.03 -5.89 13.99
CA LEU A 52 8.32 -5.47 14.55
C LEU A 52 8.58 -6.04 15.96
N GLY A 53 7.57 -6.59 16.63
CA GLY A 53 7.65 -7.04 18.01
C GLY A 53 7.84 -5.92 19.04
N VAL A 54 7.55 -4.65 18.69
CA VAL A 54 7.51 -3.52 19.65
C VAL A 54 6.18 -3.44 20.38
N LEU A 55 5.15 -4.07 19.85
CA LEU A 55 3.83 -4.20 20.45
C LEU A 55 3.49 -5.68 20.55
N ALA A 56 3.02 -6.13 21.71
CA ALA A 56 2.55 -7.50 21.89
C ALA A 56 1.14 -7.67 21.29
N ALA A 57 0.94 -8.75 20.53
CA ALA A 57 -0.39 -9.20 20.15
C ALA A 57 -1.13 -9.79 21.37
N ASP A 58 -2.46 -9.76 21.36
CA ASP A 58 -3.29 -10.41 22.37
C ASP A 58 -3.57 -11.88 21.96
N ALA A 59 -3.55 -12.18 20.64
CA ALA A 59 -3.61 -13.53 20.08
C ALA A 59 -2.86 -13.57 18.74
N GLY A 60 -2.55 -14.78 18.27
CA GLY A 60 -1.76 -15.00 17.04
C GLY A 60 -0.27 -14.77 17.24
N GLU A 61 0.49 -14.89 16.19
CA GLU A 61 1.94 -14.74 16.23
C GLU A 61 2.53 -14.19 14.94
N VAL A 62 3.78 -13.70 15.03
CA VAL A 62 4.57 -13.26 13.87
C VAL A 62 5.82 -14.10 13.80
N ARG A 63 6.09 -14.67 12.61
CA ARG A 63 7.24 -15.50 12.33
C ARG A 63 8.11 -14.91 11.22
N TRP A 64 9.40 -15.07 11.35
CA TRP A 64 10.37 -14.82 10.29
C TRP A 64 11.06 -16.13 9.94
N ASP A 65 10.94 -16.55 8.69
CA ASP A 65 11.53 -17.81 8.19
C ASP A 65 11.11 -19.02 9.05
N GLY A 66 9.81 -19.07 9.42
CA GLY A 66 9.20 -20.12 10.26
C GLY A 66 9.50 -20.02 11.76
N ALA A 67 10.34 -19.09 12.21
CA ALA A 67 10.67 -18.91 13.62
C ALA A 67 10.01 -17.62 14.18
N PRO A 68 9.57 -17.61 15.46
CA PRO A 68 9.03 -16.40 16.09
C PRO A 68 9.99 -15.21 16.01
N VAL A 69 9.46 -14.01 15.80
CA VAL A 69 10.24 -12.77 15.77
C VAL A 69 10.84 -12.51 17.16
N THR A 70 12.17 -12.53 17.24
CA THR A 70 12.95 -12.33 18.46
C THR A 70 13.67 -10.98 18.45
N HIS A 71 14.33 -10.61 19.55
CA HIS A 71 15.21 -9.44 19.59
C HIS A 71 16.31 -9.50 18.50
N ARG A 72 16.86 -10.69 18.22
CA ARG A 72 17.86 -10.86 17.15
C ARG A 72 17.27 -10.57 15.76
N THR A 73 16.02 -10.99 15.53
CA THR A 73 15.31 -10.69 14.27
C THR A 73 15.08 -9.20 14.12
N ARG A 74 14.66 -8.51 15.21
CA ARG A 74 14.38 -7.06 15.19
C ARG A 74 15.60 -6.23 14.78
N ASN A 75 16.80 -6.62 15.21
CA ASN A 75 18.03 -5.92 14.82
C ASN A 75 18.33 -5.99 13.32
N ARG A 76 17.64 -6.85 12.58
CA ARG A 76 17.75 -7.02 11.12
C ARG A 76 16.59 -6.40 10.35
N ILE A 77 15.65 -5.76 11.04
CA ILE A 77 14.51 -5.08 10.43
C ILE A 77 14.84 -3.60 10.29
N GLY A 78 14.72 -3.08 9.08
CA GLY A 78 14.68 -1.65 8.83
C GLY A 78 13.26 -1.13 9.03
N TYR A 79 13.10 -0.17 9.91
CA TYR A 79 11.80 0.42 10.20
C TYR A 79 11.77 1.92 9.96
N MET A 80 10.75 2.35 9.25
CA MET A 80 10.43 3.77 9.07
C MET A 80 9.03 4.01 9.63
N PRO A 81 8.90 4.69 10.78
CA PRO A 81 7.59 5.04 11.35
C PRO A 81 6.92 6.19 10.57
N GLU A 82 5.58 6.27 10.63
CA GLU A 82 4.80 7.38 10.07
C GLU A 82 5.19 8.72 10.71
N GLU A 83 5.29 8.73 12.05
CA GLU A 83 5.80 9.89 12.77
C GLU A 83 7.33 9.94 12.69
N ARG A 84 7.86 11.15 12.63
CA ARG A 84 9.30 11.36 12.47
C ARG A 84 10.08 10.82 13.66
N GLY A 85 10.70 9.65 13.51
CA GLY A 85 11.54 9.01 14.52
C GLY A 85 12.96 9.61 14.63
N LEU A 86 13.22 10.77 14.02
CA LEU A 86 14.53 11.39 13.97
C LEU A 86 14.67 12.49 15.06
N TYR A 87 15.87 12.63 15.65
CA TYR A 87 16.17 13.68 16.62
C TYR A 87 16.25 15.04 15.91
N PRO A 88 15.34 16.00 16.19
CA PRO A 88 15.20 17.22 15.37
C PRO A 88 16.45 18.11 15.33
N ARG A 89 17.18 18.20 16.45
CA ARG A 89 18.37 19.06 16.59
C ARG A 89 19.70 18.37 16.23
N MET A 90 19.67 17.09 15.91
CA MET A 90 20.85 16.36 15.49
C MET A 90 21.07 16.54 13.99
N ARG A 91 22.31 16.61 13.54
CA ARG A 91 22.64 16.68 12.11
C ARG A 91 22.30 15.36 11.45
N ALA A 92 21.78 15.41 10.22
CA ALA A 92 21.31 14.21 9.52
C ALA A 92 22.40 13.13 9.39
N GLY A 93 23.63 13.51 9.00
CA GLY A 93 24.74 12.57 8.87
C GLY A 93 25.17 11.95 10.19
N GLU A 94 25.28 12.78 11.26
CA GLU A 94 25.62 12.30 12.60
C GLU A 94 24.60 11.28 13.13
N GLN A 95 23.33 11.55 12.87
CA GLN A 95 22.25 10.64 13.28
C GLN A 95 22.28 9.32 12.53
N LEU A 96 22.49 9.34 11.22
CA LEU A 96 22.59 8.12 10.42
C LEU A 96 23.80 7.27 10.88
N GLU A 97 24.97 7.88 11.11
CA GLU A 97 26.12 7.18 11.67
C GLU A 97 25.85 6.61 13.07
N TYR A 98 25.14 7.38 13.91
CA TYR A 98 24.75 6.92 15.25
C TYR A 98 23.84 5.69 15.18
N LEU A 99 22.78 5.72 14.36
CA LEU A 99 21.85 4.62 14.17
C LEU A 99 22.55 3.39 13.59
N ALA A 100 23.40 3.56 12.58
CA ALA A 100 24.20 2.47 12.01
C ALA A 100 25.05 1.77 13.08
N ARG A 101 25.68 2.55 13.98
CA ARG A 101 26.48 2.02 15.07
C ARG A 101 25.66 1.31 16.15
N LEU A 102 24.43 1.75 16.41
CA LEU A 102 23.51 1.03 17.31
C LEU A 102 23.16 -0.36 16.77
N HIS A 103 23.15 -0.54 15.45
CA HIS A 103 22.99 -1.82 14.79
C HIS A 103 24.30 -2.63 14.65
N GLY A 104 25.39 -2.17 15.28
CA GLY A 104 26.63 -2.93 15.39
C GLY A 104 27.68 -2.62 14.32
N LEU A 105 27.46 -1.66 13.42
CA LEU A 105 28.47 -1.24 12.44
C LEU A 105 29.65 -0.53 13.13
N SER A 106 30.87 -0.78 12.68
CA SER A 106 32.03 0.01 13.05
C SER A 106 31.90 1.47 12.59
N ARG A 107 32.70 2.36 13.13
CA ARG A 107 32.69 3.78 12.74
C ARG A 107 32.94 3.97 11.23
N SER A 108 33.84 3.21 10.66
CA SER A 108 34.18 3.28 9.22
C SER A 108 33.05 2.76 8.34
N GLU A 109 32.39 1.66 8.75
CA GLU A 109 31.24 1.10 8.04
C GLU A 109 30.04 2.04 8.13
N ALA A 110 29.73 2.58 9.31
CA ALA A 110 28.66 3.54 9.51
C ALA A 110 28.82 4.78 8.62
N SER A 111 30.04 5.36 8.59
CA SER A 111 30.33 6.53 7.74
C SER A 111 30.18 6.20 6.23
N ARG A 112 30.64 5.02 5.82
CA ARG A 112 30.49 4.57 4.43
C ARG A 112 29.01 4.35 4.07
N ALA A 113 28.25 3.65 4.91
CA ALA A 113 26.83 3.40 4.69
C ALA A 113 26.02 4.70 4.66
N THR A 114 26.29 5.63 5.60
CA THR A 114 25.68 6.96 5.62
C THR A 114 25.89 7.70 4.30
N ARG A 115 27.11 7.75 3.80
CA ARG A 115 27.44 8.39 2.54
C ARG A 115 26.74 7.74 1.36
N GLN A 116 26.78 6.42 1.26
CA GLN A 116 26.13 5.65 0.21
C GLN A 116 24.62 5.94 0.15
N TRP A 117 23.92 5.87 1.29
CA TRP A 117 22.49 6.05 1.32
C TRP A 117 22.06 7.49 1.11
N THR A 118 22.81 8.48 1.63
CA THR A 118 22.53 9.89 1.42
C THR A 118 22.74 10.32 -0.03
N GLU A 119 23.76 9.79 -0.71
CA GLU A 119 24.00 9.99 -2.13
C GLU A 119 22.85 9.39 -2.95
N ARG A 120 22.51 8.13 -2.68
CA ARG A 120 21.46 7.41 -3.40
C ARG A 120 20.07 8.03 -3.25
N LEU A 121 19.76 8.57 -2.08
CA LEU A 121 18.51 9.26 -1.79
C LEU A 121 18.54 10.77 -2.11
N GLY A 122 19.65 11.28 -2.66
CA GLY A 122 19.77 12.67 -3.11
C GLY A 122 19.79 13.70 -1.98
N VAL A 123 20.25 13.32 -0.77
CA VAL A 123 20.34 14.22 0.42
C VAL A 123 21.78 14.44 0.90
N ALA A 124 22.79 14.00 0.14
CA ALA A 124 24.19 14.09 0.52
C ALA A 124 24.66 15.55 0.82
N SER A 125 24.14 16.54 0.10
CA SER A 125 24.44 17.95 0.33
C SER A 125 23.86 18.52 1.63
N ARG A 126 22.97 17.78 2.30
CA ARG A 126 22.23 18.17 3.49
C ARG A 126 22.63 17.42 4.77
N ILE A 127 23.63 16.55 4.71
CA ILE A 127 24.06 15.72 5.86
C ILE A 127 24.56 16.55 7.05
N GLY A 128 25.03 17.78 6.79
CA GLY A 128 25.48 18.74 7.82
C GLY A 128 24.37 19.54 8.47
N ASP A 129 23.15 19.51 7.93
CA ASP A 129 22.02 20.26 8.42
C ASP A 129 21.33 19.50 9.57
N GLU A 130 20.78 20.27 10.53
CA GLU A 130 19.90 19.72 11.56
C GLU A 130 18.61 19.17 10.88
N VAL A 131 18.12 18.02 11.34
CA VAL A 131 16.94 17.38 10.76
C VAL A 131 15.73 18.33 10.68
N GLN A 132 15.48 19.12 11.73
CA GLN A 132 14.35 20.06 11.76
C GLN A 132 14.43 21.19 10.70
N LYS A 133 15.61 21.45 10.13
CA LYS A 133 15.83 22.46 9.09
C LYS A 133 15.63 21.92 7.67
N LEU A 134 15.51 20.62 7.54
CA LEU A 134 15.25 19.96 6.26
C LEU A 134 13.78 20.14 5.84
N SER A 135 13.52 20.21 4.52
CA SER A 135 12.16 20.09 4.01
C SER A 135 11.55 18.75 4.38
N LEU A 136 10.23 18.64 4.39
CA LEU A 136 9.52 17.39 4.70
C LEU A 136 10.04 16.23 3.85
N GLY A 137 10.17 16.42 2.53
CA GLY A 137 10.68 15.38 1.63
C GLY A 137 12.13 14.98 1.93
N ASN A 138 13.01 15.90 2.32
CA ASN A 138 14.37 15.55 2.72
C ASN A 138 14.39 14.81 4.07
N GLN A 139 13.51 15.16 5.01
CA GLN A 139 13.36 14.42 6.25
C GLN A 139 12.91 12.98 6.01
N GLN A 140 11.95 12.76 5.10
CA GLN A 140 11.50 11.43 4.70
C GLN A 140 12.65 10.61 4.08
N ARG A 141 13.43 11.21 3.18
CA ARG A 141 14.59 10.55 2.57
C ARG A 141 15.66 10.18 3.61
N VAL A 142 15.91 11.06 4.60
CA VAL A 142 16.82 10.77 5.72
C VAL A 142 16.26 9.66 6.60
N GLN A 143 14.95 9.63 6.82
CA GLN A 143 14.29 8.58 7.60
C GLN A 143 14.35 7.22 6.91
N LEU A 144 14.17 7.17 5.57
CA LEU A 144 14.43 5.96 4.79
C LEU A 144 15.91 5.55 4.85
N ALA A 145 16.85 6.51 4.73
CA ALA A 145 18.27 6.21 4.92
C ALA A 145 18.55 5.57 6.28
N ALA A 146 17.92 6.07 7.37
CA ALA A 146 18.05 5.50 8.71
C ALA A 146 17.56 4.04 8.79
N ALA A 147 16.48 3.71 8.08
CA ALA A 147 15.98 2.33 7.99
C ALA A 147 16.91 1.40 7.17
N LEU A 148 17.79 1.96 6.33
CA LEU A 148 18.63 1.21 5.39
C LEU A 148 20.11 1.11 5.79
N VAL A 149 20.63 1.99 6.65
CA VAL A 149 22.09 2.12 6.93
C VAL A 149 22.73 0.85 7.47
N HIS A 150 21.96 -0.03 8.12
CA HIS A 150 22.44 -1.28 8.72
C HIS A 150 22.23 -2.51 7.84
N ASP A 151 21.87 -2.30 6.56
CA ASP A 151 21.61 -3.35 5.57
C ASP A 151 20.60 -4.41 6.06
N PRO A 152 19.33 -4.02 6.27
CA PRO A 152 18.32 -4.88 6.86
C PRO A 152 17.94 -6.07 5.97
N GLU A 153 17.48 -7.16 6.61
CA GLU A 153 16.92 -8.34 5.93
C GLU A 153 15.41 -8.23 5.67
N ILE A 154 14.73 -7.28 6.30
CA ILE A 154 13.30 -6.98 6.15
C ILE A 154 13.14 -5.46 6.22
N LEU A 155 12.27 -4.89 5.39
CA LEU A 155 11.88 -3.48 5.45
C LEU A 155 10.41 -3.35 5.81
N VAL A 156 10.11 -2.55 6.83
CA VAL A 156 8.74 -2.19 7.25
C VAL A 156 8.64 -0.67 7.29
N LEU A 157 7.78 -0.09 6.45
CA LEU A 157 7.72 1.35 6.23
C LEU A 157 6.28 1.83 6.40
N ASP A 158 6.06 2.74 7.34
CA ASP A 158 4.73 3.28 7.63
C ASP A 158 4.57 4.64 6.92
N GLU A 159 3.70 4.70 5.91
CA GLU A 159 3.42 5.87 5.05
C GLU A 159 4.70 6.55 4.49
N PRO A 160 5.65 5.81 3.88
CA PRO A 160 6.97 6.34 3.49
C PRO A 160 6.90 7.45 2.45
N PHE A 161 5.84 7.53 1.67
CA PHE A 161 5.69 8.47 0.56
C PHE A 161 4.83 9.71 0.88
N SER A 162 4.37 9.81 2.13
CA SER A 162 3.51 10.92 2.55
C SER A 162 4.20 12.28 2.42
N GLY A 163 3.55 13.22 1.70
CA GLY A 163 4.04 14.59 1.54
C GLY A 163 5.26 14.74 0.64
N LEU A 164 5.55 13.76 -0.22
CA LEU A 164 6.64 13.83 -1.19
C LEU A 164 6.19 14.40 -2.52
N ASP A 165 7.12 15.09 -3.20
CA ASP A 165 6.98 15.42 -4.60
C ASP A 165 7.19 14.18 -5.51
N PRO A 166 6.72 14.19 -6.78
CA PRO A 166 6.85 13.05 -7.68
C PRO A 166 8.29 12.56 -7.86
N VAL A 167 9.27 13.46 -7.90
CA VAL A 167 10.70 13.10 -8.06
C VAL A 167 11.20 12.33 -6.84
N ALA A 168 10.82 12.76 -5.65
CA ALA A 168 11.16 12.05 -4.42
C ALA A 168 10.50 10.67 -4.35
N VAL A 169 9.24 10.57 -4.77
CA VAL A 169 8.52 9.29 -4.88
C VAL A 169 9.26 8.33 -5.81
N ASP A 170 9.68 8.78 -6.98
CA ASP A 170 10.38 7.92 -7.95
C ASP A 170 11.74 7.43 -7.42
N VAL A 171 12.54 8.32 -6.80
CA VAL A 171 13.83 7.94 -6.19
C VAL A 171 13.63 6.90 -5.09
N MET A 172 12.68 7.13 -4.17
CA MET A 172 12.43 6.19 -3.08
C MET A 172 11.84 4.87 -3.57
N SER A 173 10.93 4.91 -4.55
CA SER A 173 10.38 3.69 -5.18
C SER A 173 11.46 2.83 -5.80
N GLN A 174 12.41 3.45 -6.52
CA GLN A 174 13.54 2.72 -7.10
C GLN A 174 14.42 2.06 -6.02
N VAL A 175 14.68 2.76 -4.90
CA VAL A 175 15.44 2.19 -3.78
C VAL A 175 14.73 0.98 -3.18
N LEU A 176 13.40 1.04 -3.02
CA LEU A 176 12.62 -0.09 -2.49
C LEU A 176 12.61 -1.27 -3.47
N ARG A 177 12.45 -1.01 -4.78
CA ARG A 177 12.52 -2.06 -5.81
C ARG A 177 13.88 -2.73 -5.83
N ASP A 178 14.98 -1.96 -5.80
CA ASP A 178 16.34 -2.53 -5.78
C ASP A 178 16.60 -3.37 -4.52
N LYS A 179 15.99 -3.04 -3.38
CA LYS A 179 16.07 -3.86 -2.15
C LYS A 179 15.26 -5.14 -2.30
N ALA A 180 14.06 -5.07 -2.88
CA ALA A 180 13.26 -6.25 -3.17
C ALA A 180 13.99 -7.16 -4.17
N ASP A 181 14.53 -6.63 -5.27
CA ASP A 181 15.29 -7.39 -6.25
C ASP A 181 16.53 -8.07 -5.65
N ALA A 182 17.11 -7.49 -4.59
CA ALA A 182 18.17 -8.10 -3.79
C ALA A 182 17.67 -9.18 -2.80
N GLY A 183 16.36 -9.50 -2.79
CA GLY A 183 15.77 -10.55 -1.97
C GLY A 183 15.28 -10.08 -0.60
N VAL A 184 15.19 -8.77 -0.35
CA VAL A 184 14.64 -8.21 0.90
C VAL A 184 13.12 -8.07 0.75
N PRO A 185 12.29 -8.70 1.63
CA PRO A 185 10.87 -8.39 1.66
C PRO A 185 10.65 -6.96 2.14
N VAL A 186 9.80 -6.23 1.42
CA VAL A 186 9.45 -4.84 1.71
C VAL A 186 7.96 -4.75 1.99
N ILE A 187 7.59 -4.25 3.16
CA ILE A 187 6.20 -3.97 3.53
C ILE A 187 6.07 -2.46 3.71
N PHE A 188 5.12 -1.85 3.04
CA PHE A 188 4.81 -0.46 3.34
C PHE A 188 3.31 -0.20 3.40
N SER A 189 2.90 0.68 4.33
CA SER A 189 1.54 1.20 4.36
C SER A 189 1.39 2.37 3.42
N SER A 190 0.22 2.50 2.81
CA SER A 190 -0.15 3.69 2.05
C SER A 190 -1.67 3.83 1.96
N HIS A 191 -2.12 5.08 1.85
CA HIS A 191 -3.47 5.44 1.42
C HIS A 191 -3.50 5.88 -0.07
N GLN A 192 -2.35 5.94 -0.75
CA GLN A 192 -2.21 6.30 -2.16
C GLN A 192 -2.28 5.05 -3.04
N LEU A 193 -3.51 4.63 -3.41
CA LEU A 193 -3.76 3.38 -4.14
C LEU A 193 -3.06 3.30 -5.49
N GLU A 194 -2.95 4.42 -6.22
CA GLU A 194 -2.25 4.47 -7.51
C GLU A 194 -0.75 4.15 -7.38
N LEU A 195 -0.12 4.63 -6.30
CA LEU A 195 1.28 4.32 -6.02
C LEU A 195 1.46 2.84 -5.65
N VAL A 196 0.56 2.31 -4.83
CA VAL A 196 0.55 0.88 -4.46
C VAL A 196 0.38 0.01 -5.69
N GLU A 197 -0.56 0.35 -6.58
CA GLU A 197 -0.79 -0.35 -7.85
C GLU A 197 0.45 -0.40 -8.75
N ARG A 198 1.22 0.69 -8.77
CA ARG A 198 2.44 0.81 -9.58
C ARG A 198 3.65 0.12 -8.99
N LEU A 199 3.78 0.12 -7.67
CA LEU A 199 5.02 -0.31 -6.99
C LEU A 199 4.94 -1.73 -6.43
N CYS A 200 3.76 -2.19 -5.98
CA CYS A 200 3.63 -3.44 -5.24
C CYS A 200 3.43 -4.66 -6.15
N ASP A 201 3.97 -5.78 -5.71
CA ASP A 201 3.73 -7.09 -6.32
C ASP A 201 2.41 -7.68 -5.80
N ARG A 202 2.21 -7.59 -4.47
CA ARG A 202 0.96 -7.97 -3.78
C ARG A 202 0.47 -6.86 -2.87
N VAL A 203 -0.81 -6.89 -2.56
CA VAL A 203 -1.46 -5.92 -1.69
C VAL A 203 -2.40 -6.60 -0.72
N GLY A 204 -2.42 -6.09 0.52
CA GLY A 204 -3.42 -6.41 1.52
C GLY A 204 -4.30 -5.19 1.79
N ILE A 205 -5.60 -5.33 1.58
CA ILE A 205 -6.60 -4.30 1.88
C ILE A 205 -7.16 -4.56 3.26
N VAL A 206 -7.03 -3.58 4.14
CA VAL A 206 -7.42 -3.67 5.55
C VAL A 206 -8.54 -2.70 5.87
N ARG A 207 -9.54 -3.19 6.59
CA ARG A 207 -10.66 -2.40 7.10
C ARG A 207 -11.03 -2.88 8.49
N SER A 208 -11.22 -1.94 9.42
CA SER A 208 -11.69 -2.21 10.80
C SER A 208 -10.91 -3.33 11.51
N GLY A 209 -9.59 -3.38 11.28
CA GLY A 209 -8.70 -4.36 11.92
C GLY A 209 -8.62 -5.72 11.23
N ALA A 210 -9.39 -5.97 10.16
CA ALA A 210 -9.40 -7.23 9.44
C ALA A 210 -8.85 -7.08 8.01
N MET A 211 -8.26 -8.16 7.47
CA MET A 211 -7.86 -8.27 6.08
C MET A 211 -9.09 -8.59 5.24
N VAL A 212 -9.50 -7.69 4.35
CA VAL A 212 -10.69 -7.86 3.51
C VAL A 212 -10.36 -8.37 2.11
N ALA A 213 -9.14 -8.12 1.62
CA ALA A 213 -8.61 -8.69 0.39
C ALA A 213 -7.08 -8.78 0.48
N CYS A 214 -6.49 -9.84 -0.05
CA CYS A 214 -5.05 -10.02 -0.14
C CYS A 214 -4.70 -10.83 -1.38
N GLY A 215 -3.77 -10.35 -2.20
CA GLY A 215 -3.35 -11.07 -3.42
C GLY A 215 -2.44 -10.25 -4.31
N ALA A 216 -2.00 -10.83 -5.42
CA ALA A 216 -1.24 -10.11 -6.44
C ALA A 216 -2.08 -8.96 -7.01
N VAL A 217 -1.44 -7.79 -7.21
CA VAL A 217 -2.13 -6.59 -7.73
C VAL A 217 -2.86 -6.90 -9.04
N GLY A 218 -2.21 -7.65 -9.95
CA GLY A 218 -2.80 -8.05 -11.23
C GLY A 218 -4.01 -8.98 -11.07
N GLU A 219 -3.96 -9.93 -10.14
CA GLU A 219 -5.06 -10.87 -9.88
C GLU A 219 -6.28 -10.17 -9.28
N LEU A 220 -6.05 -9.31 -8.28
CA LEU A 220 -7.14 -8.54 -7.66
C LEU A 220 -7.83 -7.64 -8.68
N ARG A 221 -7.09 -7.05 -9.60
CA ARG A 221 -7.65 -6.22 -10.68
C ARG A 221 -8.40 -7.03 -11.73
N SER A 222 -7.92 -8.23 -12.06
CA SER A 222 -8.57 -9.10 -13.07
C SER A 222 -9.82 -9.81 -12.55
N GLY A 223 -10.00 -9.91 -11.22
CA GLY A 223 -11.21 -10.45 -10.61
C GLY A 223 -12.44 -9.53 -10.69
N GLY A 224 -12.28 -8.29 -11.16
CA GLY A 224 -13.38 -7.34 -11.36
C GLY A 224 -14.05 -7.51 -12.73
N ALA A 225 -15.21 -6.84 -12.89
CA ALA A 225 -15.91 -6.81 -14.17
C ALA A 225 -15.04 -6.18 -15.28
N GLU A 226 -15.12 -6.73 -16.49
CA GLU A 226 -14.41 -6.19 -17.64
C GLU A 226 -14.94 -4.80 -17.98
N ARG A 227 -14.04 -3.82 -18.18
CA ARG A 227 -14.42 -2.44 -18.49
C ARG A 227 -13.84 -1.99 -19.82
N ILE A 228 -14.62 -1.17 -20.54
CA ILE A 228 -14.19 -0.52 -21.78
C ILE A 228 -14.35 0.99 -21.63
N LEU A 229 -13.29 1.71 -21.95
CA LEU A 229 -13.32 3.17 -22.11
C LEU A 229 -13.59 3.50 -23.58
N VAL A 230 -14.62 4.33 -23.83
CA VAL A 230 -14.98 4.77 -25.15
C VAL A 230 -14.97 6.29 -25.21
N ASP A 231 -14.06 6.88 -26.00
CA ASP A 231 -14.09 8.31 -26.34
C ASP A 231 -14.76 8.50 -27.71
N ALA A 232 -16.05 8.81 -27.67
CA ALA A 232 -16.87 9.10 -28.82
C ALA A 232 -17.51 10.50 -28.65
N PRO A 233 -16.83 11.60 -29.02
CA PRO A 233 -17.25 12.97 -28.67
C PRO A 233 -18.58 13.42 -29.23
N GLN A 234 -19.11 12.74 -30.25
CA GLN A 234 -20.40 13.03 -30.87
C GLN A 234 -21.51 12.12 -30.35
N ALA A 235 -21.21 11.18 -29.50
CA ALA A 235 -22.21 10.28 -28.93
C ALA A 235 -23.15 11.05 -27.99
N PRO A 236 -24.47 10.90 -28.16
CA PRO A 236 -25.42 11.55 -27.27
C PRO A 236 -25.36 10.92 -25.86
N PRO A 237 -25.75 11.65 -24.81
CA PRO A 237 -25.86 11.07 -23.48
C PRO A 237 -26.73 9.80 -23.49
N GLY A 238 -26.25 8.73 -22.85
CA GLY A 238 -26.97 7.46 -22.80
C GLY A 238 -26.91 6.61 -24.08
N TRP A 239 -26.00 6.89 -25.00
CA TRP A 239 -25.83 6.14 -26.26
C TRP A 239 -25.61 4.62 -26.04
N ALA A 240 -25.01 4.26 -24.92
CA ALA A 240 -24.77 2.85 -24.56
C ALA A 240 -25.91 2.24 -23.74
N ALA A 241 -26.91 3.03 -23.35
CA ALA A 241 -28.04 2.53 -22.60
C ALA A 241 -28.89 1.58 -23.47
N GLY A 242 -29.08 0.35 -23.01
CA GLY A 242 -29.82 -0.67 -23.74
C GLY A 242 -28.97 -1.63 -24.55
N LEU A 243 -27.64 -1.49 -24.54
CA LEU A 243 -26.75 -2.55 -25.06
C LEU A 243 -26.79 -3.78 -24.12
N PRO A 244 -27.02 -4.99 -24.66
CA PRO A 244 -27.13 -6.19 -23.83
C PRO A 244 -25.84 -6.46 -23.05
N GLY A 245 -25.98 -6.62 -21.73
CA GLY A 245 -24.85 -6.93 -20.84
C GLY A 245 -23.88 -5.76 -20.63
N VAL A 246 -24.29 -4.52 -20.90
CA VAL A 246 -23.45 -3.32 -20.74
C VAL A 246 -24.09 -2.38 -19.72
N THR A 247 -23.27 -1.96 -18.75
CA THR A 247 -23.66 -0.96 -17.74
C THR A 247 -22.75 0.27 -17.87
N VAL A 248 -23.31 1.46 -17.87
CA VAL A 248 -22.54 2.71 -17.89
C VAL A 248 -22.05 3.01 -16.48
N VAL A 249 -20.72 3.16 -16.32
CA VAL A 249 -20.05 3.44 -15.06
C VAL A 249 -19.40 4.81 -15.14
N GLY A 250 -19.96 5.83 -14.47
CA GLY A 250 -19.38 7.17 -14.40
C GLY A 250 -20.21 8.27 -15.04
N ASP A 251 -19.77 9.52 -14.89
CA ASP A 251 -20.49 10.70 -15.33
C ASP A 251 -20.50 10.86 -16.87
N ALA A 252 -21.59 11.41 -17.38
CA ALA A 252 -21.88 11.58 -18.81
C ALA A 252 -21.05 12.67 -19.51
N THR A 253 -20.05 13.26 -18.86
CA THR A 253 -19.20 14.31 -19.42
C THR A 253 -17.81 13.78 -19.74
N GLY A 254 -17.53 13.48 -21.02
CA GLY A 254 -16.23 12.97 -21.48
C GLY A 254 -16.29 11.53 -22.01
N PRO A 255 -15.15 10.82 -22.00
CA PRO A 255 -15.11 9.41 -22.38
C PRO A 255 -16.03 8.55 -21.50
N THR A 256 -16.82 7.68 -22.12
CA THR A 256 -17.77 6.81 -21.43
C THR A 256 -17.05 5.56 -20.94
N LEU A 257 -17.10 5.27 -19.65
CA LEU A 257 -16.64 4.02 -19.08
C LEU A 257 -17.80 3.04 -18.98
N LEU A 258 -17.65 1.89 -19.61
CA LEU A 258 -18.66 0.83 -19.67
C LEU A 258 -18.16 -0.42 -18.94
N GLU A 259 -19.02 -1.03 -18.16
CA GLU A 259 -18.79 -2.32 -17.53
C GLU A 259 -19.53 -3.41 -18.31
N LEU A 260 -18.84 -4.48 -18.65
CA LEU A 260 -19.35 -5.58 -19.43
C LEU A 260 -19.65 -6.80 -18.53
N ALA A 261 -20.85 -7.34 -18.64
CA ALA A 261 -21.17 -8.61 -18.05
C ALA A 261 -20.36 -9.74 -18.71
N PRO A 262 -20.08 -10.84 -18.03
CA PRO A 262 -19.38 -11.99 -18.61
C PRO A 262 -20.03 -12.44 -19.92
N GLY A 263 -19.24 -12.46 -21.01
CA GLY A 263 -19.69 -12.84 -22.33
C GLY A 263 -20.43 -11.77 -23.13
N ALA A 264 -20.48 -10.52 -22.66
CA ALA A 264 -21.01 -9.40 -23.45
C ALA A 264 -20.15 -9.13 -24.70
N ASP A 265 -20.80 -8.75 -25.81
CA ASP A 265 -20.12 -8.49 -27.11
C ASP A 265 -19.51 -7.08 -27.12
N ASP A 266 -18.19 -6.98 -26.91
CA ASP A 266 -17.46 -5.72 -26.97
C ASP A 266 -17.48 -5.10 -28.40
N GLN A 267 -17.63 -5.93 -29.43
CA GLN A 267 -17.76 -5.46 -30.80
C GLN A 267 -19.14 -4.81 -31.06
N ALA A 268 -20.16 -5.22 -30.34
CA ALA A 268 -21.47 -4.51 -30.39
C ALA A 268 -21.35 -3.11 -29.79
N VAL A 269 -20.59 -2.96 -28.70
CA VAL A 269 -20.29 -1.65 -28.11
C VAL A 269 -19.54 -0.77 -29.11
N LEU A 270 -18.50 -1.29 -29.75
CA LEU A 270 -17.73 -0.54 -30.75
C LEU A 270 -18.60 -0.10 -31.95
N ARG A 271 -19.44 -1.02 -32.48
CA ARG A 271 -20.37 -0.70 -33.57
C ARG A 271 -21.36 0.39 -33.17
N ALA A 272 -21.91 0.32 -31.97
CA ALA A 272 -22.82 1.33 -31.44
C ALA A 272 -22.14 2.69 -31.31
N ALA A 273 -20.93 2.74 -30.81
CA ALA A 273 -20.14 3.96 -30.70
C ALA A 273 -19.85 4.58 -32.09
N LEU A 274 -19.41 3.77 -33.06
CA LEU A 274 -19.14 4.21 -34.43
C LEU A 274 -20.40 4.74 -35.17
N ALA A 275 -21.58 4.22 -34.81
CA ALA A 275 -22.85 4.70 -35.38
C ALA A 275 -23.19 6.14 -34.92
N THR A 276 -22.62 6.62 -33.80
CA THR A 276 -22.81 7.99 -33.32
C THR A 276 -21.86 9.00 -33.92
N GLY A 277 -20.74 8.54 -34.53
CA GLY A 277 -19.71 9.39 -35.10
C GLY A 277 -18.30 8.82 -34.90
N PRO A 278 -17.26 9.65 -35.08
CA PRO A 278 -15.88 9.22 -34.93
C PRO A 278 -15.56 8.83 -33.49
N VAL A 279 -14.95 7.65 -33.33
CA VAL A 279 -14.42 7.13 -32.04
C VAL A 279 -12.93 7.46 -31.98
N ARG A 280 -12.49 8.17 -30.93
CA ARG A 280 -11.11 8.56 -30.70
C ARG A 280 -10.34 7.50 -29.94
N GLU A 281 -11.00 6.88 -28.96
CA GLU A 281 -10.41 5.80 -28.15
C GLU A 281 -11.46 4.71 -27.89
N PHE A 282 -11.03 3.48 -28.02
CA PHE A 282 -11.76 2.29 -27.57
C PHE A 282 -10.74 1.34 -26.94
N ALA A 283 -10.73 1.30 -25.62
CA ALA A 283 -9.69 0.56 -24.89
C ALA A 283 -10.29 -0.23 -23.72
N ARG A 284 -9.85 -1.49 -23.61
CA ARG A 284 -10.12 -2.29 -22.40
C ARG A 284 -9.38 -1.66 -21.22
N ARG A 285 -10.07 -1.52 -20.11
CA ARG A 285 -9.53 -1.01 -18.85
C ARG A 285 -9.76 -2.03 -17.75
N LEU A 286 -8.69 -2.44 -17.08
CA LEU A 286 -8.82 -3.19 -15.84
C LEU A 286 -9.29 -2.23 -14.74
N PRO A 287 -10.14 -2.67 -13.81
CA PRO A 287 -10.47 -1.91 -12.62
C PRO A 287 -9.20 -1.46 -11.91
N SER A 288 -9.20 -0.26 -11.37
CA SER A 288 -8.10 0.20 -10.52
C SER A 288 -8.24 -0.38 -9.10
N LEU A 289 -7.14 -0.40 -8.33
CA LEU A 289 -7.23 -0.70 -6.89
C LEU A 289 -8.18 0.26 -6.16
N THR A 290 -8.29 1.51 -6.66
CA THR A 290 -9.24 2.50 -6.13
C THR A 290 -10.69 2.04 -6.32
N ASP A 291 -11.03 1.48 -7.47
CA ASP A 291 -12.37 0.94 -7.73
C ASP A 291 -12.67 -0.25 -6.82
N LEU A 292 -11.72 -1.18 -6.69
CA LEU A 292 -11.83 -2.32 -5.79
C LEU A 292 -11.99 -1.87 -4.33
N PHE A 293 -11.20 -0.91 -3.89
CA PHE A 293 -11.28 -0.38 -2.54
C PHE A 293 -12.65 0.26 -2.27
N ARG A 294 -13.18 1.04 -3.22
CA ARG A 294 -14.55 1.62 -3.11
C ARG A 294 -15.59 0.52 -2.99
N HIS A 295 -15.57 -0.53 -3.82
CA HIS A 295 -16.51 -1.64 -3.75
C HIS A 295 -16.47 -2.35 -2.40
N VAL A 296 -15.28 -2.64 -1.90
CA VAL A 296 -15.08 -3.30 -0.61
C VAL A 296 -15.56 -2.42 0.56
N VAL A 297 -15.43 -1.09 0.44
CA VAL A 297 -15.89 -0.14 1.48
C VAL A 297 -17.39 0.14 1.38
N SER A 298 -17.99 0.13 0.17
CA SER A 298 -19.39 0.50 -0.06
C SER A 298 -20.40 -0.60 0.29
N ASN A 299 -20.03 -1.87 0.17
CA ASN A 299 -20.93 -3.01 0.36
C ASN A 299 -21.51 -3.16 1.78
N GLU A 300 -20.95 -2.48 2.79
CA GLU A 300 -21.51 -2.49 4.15
C GLU A 300 -22.66 -1.51 4.40
N HIS A 301 -22.79 -0.47 3.58
CA HIS A 301 -23.93 0.45 3.74
C HIS A 301 -25.27 -0.21 3.37
N THR A 302 -25.22 -1.29 2.59
CA THR A 302 -26.42 -2.03 2.15
C THR A 302 -26.84 -3.09 3.17
N GLU A 303 -25.90 -3.76 3.84
CA GLU A 303 -26.22 -4.81 4.82
C GLU A 303 -26.69 -4.26 6.18
N HIS A 304 -26.29 -3.04 6.56
CA HIS A 304 -26.73 -2.43 7.82
C HIS A 304 -28.14 -1.80 7.73
N THR A 305 -28.65 -1.53 6.52
CA THR A 305 -29.99 -0.94 6.33
C THR A 305 -31.10 -2.00 6.33
N GLU A 306 -30.80 -3.25 5.95
CA GLU A 306 -31.79 -4.34 5.95
C GLU A 306 -32.06 -4.95 7.35
N HIS A 307 -31.17 -4.75 8.33
CA HIS A 307 -31.35 -5.30 9.68
C HIS A 307 -32.08 -4.38 10.67
N VAL A 308 -32.43 -3.14 10.27
CA VAL A 308 -33.14 -2.17 11.14
C VAL A 308 -34.64 -2.12 10.86
N GLU A 309 -35.15 -2.66 9.74
CA GLU A 309 -36.55 -2.61 9.39
C GLU A 309 -37.46 -3.76 9.91
N ASP A 310 -36.87 -4.82 10.53
CA ASP A 310 -37.65 -6.01 10.96
C ASP A 310 -37.92 -6.12 12.49
N THR A 311 -37.79 -5.03 13.25
CA THR A 311 -38.16 -5.02 14.68
C THR A 311 -39.21 -3.97 15.07
N GLY A 312 -40.10 -3.61 14.17
CA GLY A 312 -41.13 -2.63 14.43
C GLY A 312 -42.54 -3.09 14.09
N GLY A 313 -43.05 -4.12 14.74
CA GLY A 313 -44.44 -4.51 14.51
C GLY A 313 -44.91 -5.63 15.44
N THR A 314 -45.39 -5.29 16.62
CA THR A 314 -46.65 -5.81 17.22
C THR A 314 -46.67 -5.50 18.73
N ALA A 315 -47.45 -4.53 19.10
CA ALA A 315 -48.15 -4.55 20.38
C ALA A 315 -49.47 -3.76 20.21
N ALA A 316 -50.56 -4.51 20.17
CA ALA A 316 -51.91 -4.02 20.39
C ALA A 316 -52.13 -3.81 21.88
#